data_3946aae3150fed4dcc178bde2e2d6ae7
#
_entry.id   3946aae3150fed4dcc178bde2e2d6ae7
#
_cell.length_a   1.000
_cell.length_b   1.000
_cell.length_c   1.000
_cell.angle_alpha   90.00
_cell.angle_beta   90.00
_cell.angle_gamma   90.00
#
_symmetry.space_group_name_H-M   'P 1'
#
loop_
_entity.id
_entity.type
_entity.pdbx_description
1 polymer ?
#
loop_
_entity_poly.entity_id
_entity_poly.type
_entity_poly.pdbx_seq_one_letter_code
_entity_poly.pdbx_strand_id
1 'polypeptide(L)'
;MTSDPDDIFEVLSSEVSREILAAASVRPMSAQELEQICDVSLPTIYRRLEMLQNYDLVSEEQVVDPDDGQYKQYSTALKEINIIIEDGGYDVDIRVRKDTVDKFGELFRDLGQGRRDLDSTEGSESDSPTGE
;
A
#
# COMPACT_ATOMS: atom_id res chain seq x y z
N MET A 1 -19.21 -4.63 1.86
CA MET A 1 -18.72 -5.64 2.78
C MET A 1 -17.42 -5.16 3.42
N THR A 2 -17.34 -5.30 4.72
CA THR A 2 -16.16 -4.87 5.45
C THR A 2 -15.08 -5.95 5.41
N SER A 3 -13.86 -5.56 5.07
CA SER A 3 -12.75 -6.49 5.04
C SER A 3 -12.26 -6.78 6.45
N ASP A 4 -12.07 -8.05 6.75
CA ASP A 4 -11.50 -8.48 8.01
C ASP A 4 -9.97 -8.33 7.91
N PRO A 5 -9.31 -7.69 8.88
CA PRO A 5 -7.84 -7.57 8.79
C PRO A 5 -7.12 -8.89 8.63
N ASP A 6 -7.69 -9.97 9.18
CA ASP A 6 -7.06 -11.28 9.05
C ASP A 6 -7.07 -11.78 7.61
N ASP A 7 -7.96 -11.26 6.77
CA ASP A 7 -8.02 -11.69 5.37
C ASP A 7 -6.80 -11.24 4.59
N ILE A 8 -5.98 -10.36 5.18
CA ILE A 8 -4.74 -9.93 4.54
C ILE A 8 -3.83 -11.14 4.24
N PHE A 9 -3.92 -12.16 5.05
CA PHE A 9 -3.10 -13.35 4.83
C PHE A 9 -3.43 -14.00 3.51
N GLU A 10 -4.72 -14.07 3.17
CA GLU A 10 -5.12 -14.66 1.90
C GLU A 10 -4.62 -13.81 0.74
N VAL A 11 -4.73 -12.49 0.86
CA VAL A 11 -4.25 -11.59 -0.17
C VAL A 11 -2.76 -11.78 -0.40
N LEU A 12 -2.00 -11.81 0.69
CA LEU A 12 -0.54 -11.88 0.60
C LEU A 12 -0.05 -13.29 0.28
N SER A 13 -0.92 -14.28 0.31
CA SER A 13 -0.51 -15.63 -0.10
C SER A 13 -0.30 -15.71 -1.61
N SER A 14 -0.81 -14.75 -2.36
CA SER A 14 -0.66 -14.72 -3.82
C SER A 14 0.65 -14.05 -4.18
N GLU A 15 1.50 -14.78 -4.90
CA GLU A 15 2.75 -14.21 -5.37
C GLU A 15 2.52 -13.03 -6.30
N VAL A 16 1.50 -13.13 -7.17
CA VAL A 16 1.19 -12.06 -8.10
C VAL A 16 0.80 -10.79 -7.33
N SER A 17 -0.03 -10.93 -6.29
CA SER A 17 -0.41 -9.76 -5.49
C SER A 17 0.80 -9.13 -4.84
N ARG A 18 1.72 -9.93 -4.32
CA ARG A 18 2.93 -9.39 -3.69
C ARG A 18 3.81 -8.68 -4.73
N GLU A 19 3.90 -9.23 -5.94
CA GLU A 19 4.68 -8.59 -7.01
C GLU A 19 4.06 -7.27 -7.43
N ILE A 20 2.74 -7.21 -7.53
CA ILE A 20 2.06 -5.97 -7.87
C ILE A 20 2.35 -4.90 -6.81
N LEU A 21 2.21 -5.28 -5.54
CA LEU A 21 2.46 -4.34 -4.46
C LEU A 21 3.89 -3.82 -4.48
N ALA A 22 4.84 -4.71 -4.74
CA ALA A 22 6.24 -4.30 -4.78
C ALA A 22 6.51 -3.38 -5.97
N ALA A 23 6.02 -3.75 -7.15
CA ALA A 23 6.29 -2.97 -8.36
C ALA A 23 5.64 -1.60 -8.29
N ALA A 24 4.38 -1.54 -7.88
CA ALA A 24 3.64 -0.28 -7.84
C ALA A 24 4.05 0.60 -6.67
N SER A 25 4.90 0.11 -5.78
CA SER A 25 5.46 0.93 -4.71
C SER A 25 6.61 1.78 -5.21
N VAL A 26 7.21 1.40 -6.32
CA VAL A 26 8.33 2.16 -6.91
C VAL A 26 7.79 3.37 -7.68
N ARG A 27 6.76 3.17 -8.47
CA ARG A 27 6.11 4.23 -9.21
C ARG A 27 4.74 3.75 -9.66
N PRO A 28 3.84 4.67 -10.02
CA PRO A 28 2.54 4.25 -10.55
C PRO A 28 2.73 3.42 -11.82
N MET A 29 1.89 2.40 -11.98
CA MET A 29 2.01 1.48 -13.11
C MET A 29 0.64 1.16 -13.69
N SER A 30 0.59 1.03 -15.01
CA SER A 30 -0.60 0.58 -15.70
C SER A 30 -0.74 -0.93 -15.56
N ALA A 31 -1.94 -1.43 -15.85
CA ALA A 31 -2.16 -2.88 -15.80
C ALA A 31 -1.28 -3.60 -16.82
N GLN A 32 -1.04 -2.96 -17.98
CA GLN A 32 -0.19 -3.57 -19.00
C GLN A 32 1.25 -3.70 -18.53
N GLU A 33 1.74 -2.69 -17.81
CA GLU A 33 3.09 -2.77 -17.25
C GLU A 33 3.18 -3.89 -16.22
N LEU A 34 2.14 -4.01 -15.39
CA LEU A 34 2.12 -5.05 -14.37
C LEU A 34 2.02 -6.44 -14.99
N GLU A 35 1.31 -6.54 -16.11
CA GLU A 35 1.22 -7.82 -16.82
C GLU A 35 2.60 -8.31 -17.23
N GLN A 36 3.42 -7.41 -17.73
CA GLN A 36 4.76 -7.79 -18.17
C GLN A 36 5.67 -8.12 -17.00
N ILE A 37 5.57 -7.35 -15.93
CA ILE A 37 6.42 -7.55 -14.77
C ILE A 37 6.10 -8.87 -14.09
N CYS A 38 4.81 -9.17 -13.93
CA CYS A 38 4.37 -10.36 -13.20
C CYS A 38 4.31 -11.60 -14.06
N ASP A 39 4.37 -11.43 -15.38
CA ASP A 39 4.34 -12.56 -16.34
C ASP A 39 3.09 -13.41 -16.17
N VAL A 40 1.95 -12.76 -16.06
CA VAL A 40 0.66 -13.41 -16.01
C VAL A 40 -0.29 -12.66 -16.94
N SER A 41 -1.45 -13.24 -17.22
CA SER A 41 -2.39 -12.64 -18.16
C SER A 41 -2.98 -11.36 -17.58
N LEU A 42 -3.43 -10.49 -18.49
CA LEU A 42 -4.04 -9.24 -18.08
C LEU A 42 -5.29 -9.45 -17.21
N PRO A 43 -6.19 -10.39 -17.54
CA PRO A 43 -7.32 -10.63 -16.65
C PRO A 43 -6.90 -11.03 -15.23
N THR A 44 -5.80 -11.76 -15.11
CA THR A 44 -5.28 -12.10 -13.78
C THR A 44 -4.83 -10.84 -13.04
N ILE A 45 -4.16 -9.94 -13.74
CA ILE A 45 -3.73 -8.67 -13.15
C ILE A 45 -4.95 -7.89 -12.65
N TYR A 46 -5.99 -7.74 -13.48
CA TYR A 46 -7.17 -7.00 -13.07
C TYR A 46 -7.86 -7.62 -11.89
N ARG A 47 -7.92 -8.94 -11.85
CA ARG A 47 -8.55 -9.63 -10.72
C ARG A 47 -7.79 -9.38 -9.43
N ARG A 48 -6.46 -9.42 -9.49
CA ARG A 48 -5.65 -9.15 -8.30
C ARG A 48 -5.73 -7.68 -7.89
N LEU A 49 -5.74 -6.77 -8.87
CA LEU A 49 -5.87 -5.35 -8.56
C LEU A 49 -7.19 -5.06 -7.87
N GLU A 50 -8.27 -5.68 -8.33
CA GLU A 50 -9.56 -5.48 -7.70
C GLU A 50 -9.54 -5.93 -6.24
N MET A 51 -8.93 -7.08 -5.99
CA MET A 51 -8.82 -7.58 -4.61
C MET A 51 -7.99 -6.62 -3.75
N LEU A 52 -6.87 -6.14 -4.28
CA LEU A 52 -6.01 -5.23 -3.54
C LEU A 52 -6.72 -3.91 -3.27
N GLN A 53 -7.51 -3.44 -4.23
CA GLN A 53 -8.27 -2.20 -4.03
C GLN A 53 -9.36 -2.38 -2.98
N ASN A 54 -9.95 -3.56 -2.89
CA ASN A 54 -10.97 -3.81 -1.90
C ASN A 54 -10.44 -3.70 -0.47
N TYR A 55 -9.14 -3.91 -0.31
CA TYR A 55 -8.48 -3.78 0.99
C TYR A 55 -7.78 -2.44 1.15
N ASP A 56 -7.95 -1.54 0.17
CA ASP A 56 -7.30 -0.22 0.18
C ASP A 56 -5.78 -0.31 0.16
N LEU A 57 -5.25 -1.37 -0.42
CA LEU A 57 -3.81 -1.57 -0.48
C LEU A 57 -3.21 -0.96 -1.75
N VAL A 58 -4.04 -0.67 -2.73
CA VAL A 58 -3.64 -0.08 -3.99
C VAL A 58 -4.63 1.03 -4.32
N SER A 59 -4.12 2.15 -4.79
CA SER A 59 -4.96 3.25 -5.24
C SER A 59 -4.89 3.34 -6.77
N GLU A 60 -5.96 3.85 -7.35
CA GLU A 60 -6.12 3.95 -8.79
C GLU A 60 -6.21 5.40 -9.18
N GLU A 61 -5.57 5.76 -10.29
CA GLU A 61 -5.58 7.12 -10.77
C GLU A 61 -5.76 7.12 -12.28
N GLN A 62 -6.62 8.00 -12.76
CA GLN A 62 -6.84 8.17 -14.20
C GLN A 62 -5.77 9.08 -14.76
N VAL A 63 -5.15 8.65 -15.84
CA VAL A 63 -4.11 9.42 -16.52
C VAL A 63 -4.59 9.75 -17.92
N VAL A 64 -4.38 11.01 -18.32
CA VAL A 64 -4.70 11.46 -19.69
C VAL A 64 -3.39 11.67 -20.43
N ASP A 65 -3.22 10.95 -21.53
CA ASP A 65 -2.03 11.04 -22.36
C ASP A 65 -2.45 11.51 -23.74
N PRO A 66 -1.82 12.58 -24.27
CA PRO A 66 -2.22 13.09 -25.59
C PRO A 66 -2.09 12.05 -26.69
N ASP A 67 -1.14 11.12 -26.57
CA ASP A 67 -0.91 10.13 -27.61
C ASP A 67 -1.70 8.85 -27.37
N ASP A 68 -1.81 8.42 -26.12
CA ASP A 68 -2.41 7.13 -25.79
C ASP A 68 -3.84 7.24 -25.24
N GLY A 69 -4.36 8.46 -25.09
CA GLY A 69 -5.69 8.63 -24.55
C GLY A 69 -5.71 8.49 -23.03
N GLN A 70 -6.80 7.95 -22.53
CA GLN A 70 -6.96 7.80 -21.09
C GLN A 70 -6.65 6.37 -20.67
N TYR A 71 -5.96 6.24 -19.55
CA TYR A 71 -5.69 4.93 -18.98
C TYR A 71 -5.52 5.08 -17.48
N LYS A 72 -5.51 3.95 -16.78
CA LYS A 72 -5.41 3.95 -15.34
C LYS A 72 -4.03 3.52 -14.90
N GLN A 73 -3.56 4.14 -13.84
CA GLN A 73 -2.33 3.74 -13.17
C GLN A 73 -2.65 3.38 -11.74
N TYR A 74 -1.86 2.50 -11.21
CA TYR A 74 -2.06 1.97 -9.86
C TYR A 74 -0.80 2.19 -9.04
N SER A 75 -1.00 2.62 -7.81
CA SER A 75 0.09 2.87 -6.87
C SER A 75 -0.17 2.11 -5.59
N THR A 76 0.89 1.59 -5.00
CA THR A 76 0.75 0.86 -3.74
C THR A 76 0.52 1.84 -2.60
N ALA A 77 -0.58 1.60 -1.89
CA ALA A 77 -0.90 2.38 -0.70
C ALA A 77 -0.45 1.67 0.57
N LEU A 78 -0.25 0.37 0.49
CA LEU A 78 0.17 -0.40 1.66
C LEU A 78 1.57 0.05 2.08
N LYS A 79 1.69 0.43 3.35
CA LYS A 79 2.97 0.83 3.91
C LYS A 79 3.59 -0.28 4.73
N GLU A 80 2.78 -0.90 5.57
CA GLU A 80 3.34 -1.77 6.58
C GLU A 80 2.26 -2.69 7.13
N ILE A 81 2.65 -3.90 7.43
CA ILE A 81 1.79 -4.86 8.13
C ILE A 81 2.56 -5.36 9.32
N ASN A 82 1.95 -5.23 10.50
CA ASN A 82 2.54 -5.73 11.74
C ASN A 82 1.70 -6.86 12.27
N ILE A 83 2.34 -7.96 12.59
CA ILE A 83 1.68 -9.11 13.18
C ILE A 83 2.32 -9.34 14.53
N ILE A 84 1.51 -9.22 15.58
CA ILE A 84 1.98 -9.39 16.94
C ILE A 84 1.36 -10.67 17.48
N ILE A 85 2.19 -11.58 17.95
CA ILE A 85 1.75 -12.85 18.48
C ILE A 85 2.08 -12.90 19.95
N GLU A 86 1.04 -12.96 20.78
CA GLU A 86 1.24 -13.03 22.23
C GLU A 86 -0.04 -13.51 22.90
N ASP A 87 0.12 -14.05 24.08
CA ASP A 87 -1.01 -14.43 24.94
C ASP A 87 -1.95 -15.41 24.27
N GLY A 88 -1.40 -16.28 23.42
CA GLY A 88 -2.19 -17.31 22.78
C GLY A 88 -2.97 -16.83 21.57
N GLY A 89 -2.72 -15.62 21.10
CA GLY A 89 -3.41 -15.08 19.94
C GLY A 89 -2.50 -14.24 19.10
N TYR A 90 -3.09 -13.53 18.16
CA TYR A 90 -2.34 -12.61 17.32
C TYR A 90 -3.20 -11.42 16.93
N ASP A 91 -2.54 -10.31 16.64
CA ASP A 91 -3.17 -9.10 16.15
C ASP A 91 -2.50 -8.70 14.83
N VAL A 92 -3.32 -8.18 13.91
CA VAL A 92 -2.81 -7.70 12.63
C VAL A 92 -3.09 -6.22 12.53
N ASP A 93 -2.05 -5.44 12.29
CA ASP A 93 -2.16 -3.99 12.12
C ASP A 93 -1.70 -3.64 10.72
N ILE A 94 -2.60 -3.08 9.93
CA ILE A 94 -2.33 -2.73 8.54
C ILE A 94 -2.28 -1.23 8.42
N ARG A 95 -1.18 -0.71 7.89
CA ARG A 95 -1.00 0.72 7.70
C ARG A 95 -0.92 1.03 6.22
N VAL A 96 -1.71 1.98 5.80
CA VAL A 96 -1.75 2.38 4.39
C VAL A 96 -1.45 3.87 4.28
N ARG A 97 -0.98 4.25 3.10
CA ARG A 97 -0.79 5.66 2.78
C ARG A 97 -2.15 6.27 2.49
N LYS A 98 -2.30 7.50 2.89
CA LYS A 98 -3.52 8.22 2.59
C LYS A 98 -3.38 8.88 1.24
N ASP A 99 -4.53 9.33 0.71
CA ASP A 99 -4.49 10.00 -0.58
C ASP A 99 -3.76 11.34 -0.45
N THR A 100 -3.68 12.06 -1.58
CA THR A 100 -2.91 13.29 -1.63
C THR A 100 -3.36 14.30 -0.60
N VAL A 101 -4.67 14.42 -0.40
CA VAL A 101 -5.19 15.37 0.57
C VAL A 101 -4.75 15.00 1.98
N ASP A 102 -4.85 13.72 2.31
CA ASP A 102 -4.45 13.25 3.63
C ASP A 102 -2.95 13.38 3.83
N LYS A 103 -2.18 13.12 2.78
CA LYS A 103 -0.73 13.30 2.87
C LYS A 103 -0.37 14.75 3.19
N PHE A 104 -1.07 15.66 2.56
CA PHE A 104 -0.84 17.07 2.82
C PHE A 104 -1.16 17.40 4.28
N GLY A 105 -2.25 16.85 4.79
CA GLY A 105 -2.61 17.05 6.18
C GLY A 105 -1.57 16.49 7.14
N GLU A 106 -1.03 15.31 6.81
CA GLU A 106 0.01 14.71 7.63
C GLU A 106 1.26 15.59 7.66
N LEU A 107 1.62 16.14 6.51
CA LEU A 107 2.78 17.02 6.44
C LEU A 107 2.58 18.23 7.33
N PHE A 108 1.39 18.81 7.31
CA PHE A 108 1.09 19.94 8.17
C PHE A 108 1.20 19.58 9.64
N ARG A 109 0.69 18.41 10.00
CA ARG A 109 0.78 17.99 11.40
C ARG A 109 2.21 17.82 11.84
N ASP A 110 3.04 17.24 10.98
CA ASP A 110 4.45 17.09 11.30
C ASP A 110 5.13 18.42 11.51
N LEU A 111 4.83 19.37 10.64
CA LEU A 111 5.41 20.70 10.78
C LEU A 111 4.92 21.40 12.05
N GLY A 112 3.63 21.25 12.32
CA GLY A 112 3.04 21.88 13.49
C GLY A 112 3.55 21.31 14.80
N GLN A 113 3.88 20.02 14.82
CA GLN A 113 4.35 19.37 16.03
C GLN A 113 5.86 19.43 16.17
N GLY A 114 6.54 19.86 15.13
CA GLY A 114 7.97 19.88 15.16
C GLY A 114 8.56 18.52 15.12
N ARG A 115 7.92 17.42 15.03
CA ARG A 115 8.08 16.09 14.82
C ARG A 115 8.19 15.01 15.75
N ARG A 116 8.00 14.21 16.12
CA ARG A 116 7.79 13.07 16.76
C ARG A 116 7.99 11.97 16.71
N ASP A 117 8.30 11.87 16.90
CA ASP A 117 8.29 10.68 16.89
C ASP A 117 8.31 9.92 16.36
N LEU A 118 8.67 10.34 16.43
CA LEU A 118 8.68 9.39 15.95
C LEU A 118 8.50 8.46 15.95
N ASP A 119 8.34 8.80 16.55
CA ASP A 119 8.27 7.77 16.55
C ASP A 119 7.82 7.11 16.66
N SER A 120 7.71 7.58 17.17
CA SER A 120 7.64 6.79 17.24
C SER A 120 7.65 6.16 17.06
N THR A 121 7.70 6.80 17.52
CA THR A 121 8.11 6.16 17.20
C THR A 121 8.34 5.60 17.06
N GLU A 122 8.36 6.13 17.57
CA GLU A 122 8.86 5.65 17.30
C GLU A 122 9.18 5.12 17.07
N GLY A 123 9.01 5.60 17.50
CA GLY A 123 9.58 5.22 17.29
C GLY A 123 9.88 4.84 17.01
N SER A 124 10.04 5.32 17.52
CA SER A 124 10.63 5.02 17.16
C SER A 124 11.04 4.70 16.79
N GLU A 125 11.19 5.05 17.23
CA GLU A 125 11.89 4.85 16.80
C GLU A 125 12.26 4.45 16.49
N SER A 126 12.23 4.98 16.99
CA SER A 126 12.82 4.67 16.57
C SER A 126 13.11 4.31 16.23
N ASP A 127 13.16 4.95 16.82
CA ASP A 127 13.76 4.67 16.40
C ASP A 127 14.08 4.42 16.20
N SER A 128 14.08 5.01 16.69
CA SER A 128 14.75 4.93 16.44
C SER A 128 15.16 4.71 16.29
N PRO A 129 15.26 5.10 16.77
CA PRO A 129 15.86 5.06 16.49
C PRO A 129 16.17 4.75 16.27
N THR A 130 16.25 5.32 16.83
CA THR A 130 16.69 5.20 16.56
C THR A 130 16.82 5.05 16.42
N GLY A 131 16.62 5.43 16.78
CA GLY A 131 16.92 5.47 16.66
C GLY A 131 16.89 5.43 16.67
N GLU A 132 17.04 5.83 17.16
CA GLU A 132 17.33 5.90 16.98
C GLU A 132 17.49 5.67 16.91
#